data_f515b58089fa6c8dd6d5183b6b19ee34
#
_entry.id   f515b58089fa6c8dd6d5183b6b19ee34
#
_cell.length_a   1.000
_cell.length_b   1.000
_cell.length_c   1.000
_cell.angle_alpha   90.00
_cell.angle_beta   90.00
_cell.angle_gamma   90.00
#
_symmetry.space_group_name_H-M   'P 1'
#
loop_
_entity.id
_entity.type
_entity.pdbx_description
1 polymer ?
#
loop_
_entity_poly.entity_id
_entity_poly.type
_entity_poly.pdbx_seq_one_letter_code
_entity_poly.pdbx_strand_id
1 'polypeptide(L)'
;MGPLNGIKVVELAGLGPCPAAGMILADFGAEVILIERKTANPNAGIDLDSNKDASFFKRGKKSIALDLKNPDDVETVLKLVEQSDVLIEGFRPGITEKLGLGPEVCHQRNPKLVYGRMTGWGQTGPLAKNAGHDINYVSITGALHYGGLPDDAPYPTPTLVGDIGGGTLPLVIGITSALLYAQNTGQGQVIDAAICDGTIYSMGLLTSIRAQGLLREEKGQDFFGAGSHWCNTYQCADGKYVSVQALEPNFYKELVTLCGFAVDDDSWVLIELALAKLESL
;
A
#
# COMPACT_ATOMS: atom_id res chain seq x y z
N MET A 1 16.68 11.44 -16.15
CA MET A 1 15.75 12.34 -15.43
C MET A 1 14.42 11.62 -15.33
N GLY A 2 13.83 11.57 -14.14
CA GLY A 2 12.51 10.96 -13.93
C GLY A 2 11.38 11.98 -14.05
N PRO A 3 10.10 11.52 -14.03
CA PRO A 3 8.92 12.39 -14.20
C PRO A 3 8.76 13.42 -13.07
N LEU A 4 9.35 13.19 -11.89
CA LEU A 4 9.33 14.12 -10.76
C LEU A 4 10.62 14.94 -10.60
N ASN A 5 11.42 15.05 -11.67
CA ASN A 5 12.62 15.88 -11.63
C ASN A 5 12.28 17.35 -11.32
N GLY A 6 12.96 17.92 -10.33
CA GLY A 6 12.70 19.28 -9.83
C GLY A 6 11.71 19.34 -8.66
N ILE A 7 11.00 18.25 -8.33
CA ILE A 7 10.13 18.15 -7.16
C ILE A 7 10.99 17.87 -5.92
N LYS A 8 10.73 18.61 -4.84
CA LYS A 8 11.41 18.47 -3.54
C LYS A 8 10.46 17.92 -2.49
N VAL A 9 10.91 16.91 -1.78
CA VAL A 9 10.14 16.18 -0.76
C VAL A 9 10.88 16.23 0.57
N VAL A 10 10.20 16.63 1.63
CA VAL A 10 10.63 16.42 3.01
C VAL A 10 9.92 15.19 3.54
N GLU A 11 10.68 14.21 4.02
CA GLU A 11 10.15 13.00 4.63
C GLU A 11 10.49 12.98 6.11
N LEU A 12 9.50 12.90 6.99
CA LEU A 12 9.72 12.63 8.41
C LEU A 12 9.90 11.13 8.63
N ALA A 13 11.00 10.73 9.26
CA ALA A 13 11.34 9.33 9.45
C ALA A 13 10.20 8.53 10.12
N GLY A 14 9.86 7.40 9.54
CA GLY A 14 8.79 6.51 9.96
C GLY A 14 9.14 5.04 9.70
N LEU A 15 8.16 4.17 9.82
CA LEU A 15 8.27 2.74 9.52
C LEU A 15 7.46 2.37 8.28
N GLY A 16 7.92 1.37 7.55
CA GLY A 16 7.17 0.67 6.50
C GLY A 16 6.69 1.55 5.35
N PRO A 17 5.38 1.78 5.25
CA PRO A 17 4.75 2.35 4.05
C PRO A 17 5.17 3.80 3.74
N CYS A 18 5.40 4.63 4.76
CA CYS A 18 5.82 6.02 4.54
C CYS A 18 7.22 6.11 3.92
N PRO A 19 8.27 5.47 4.47
CA PRO A 19 9.58 5.40 3.82
C PRO A 19 9.55 4.77 2.42
N ALA A 20 8.69 3.78 2.19
CA ALA A 20 8.51 3.19 0.87
C ALA A 20 7.95 4.20 -0.14
N ALA A 21 7.01 5.05 0.26
CA ALA A 21 6.49 6.12 -0.59
C ALA A 21 7.58 7.14 -0.95
N GLY A 22 8.38 7.59 0.03
CA GLY A 22 9.50 8.49 -0.23
C GLY A 22 10.54 7.90 -1.18
N MET A 23 10.81 6.60 -1.07
CA MET A 23 11.68 5.88 -2.01
C MET A 23 11.12 5.88 -3.44
N ILE A 24 9.82 5.59 -3.62
CA ILE A 24 9.18 5.61 -4.94
C ILE A 24 9.25 7.01 -5.56
N LEU A 25 9.01 8.06 -4.76
CA LEU A 25 9.15 9.45 -5.24
C LEU A 25 10.58 9.76 -5.68
N ALA A 26 11.60 9.27 -4.92
CA ALA A 26 13.00 9.39 -5.29
C ALA A 26 13.32 8.62 -6.60
N ASP A 27 12.82 7.38 -6.75
CA ASP A 27 12.98 6.60 -7.98
C ASP A 27 12.36 7.31 -9.19
N PHE A 28 11.30 8.10 -8.99
CA PHE A 28 10.70 8.95 -10.03
C PHE A 28 11.46 10.25 -10.27
N GLY A 29 12.55 10.50 -9.55
CA GLY A 29 13.45 11.62 -9.78
C GLY A 29 13.25 12.82 -8.86
N ALA A 30 12.38 12.73 -7.84
CA ALA A 30 12.25 13.76 -6.82
C ALA A 30 13.51 13.83 -5.94
N GLU A 31 13.84 15.03 -5.47
CA GLU A 31 14.85 15.23 -4.43
C GLU A 31 14.20 15.02 -3.05
N VAL A 32 14.53 13.90 -2.39
CA VAL A 32 13.96 13.55 -1.09
C VAL A 32 14.97 13.82 0.01
N ILE A 33 14.57 14.62 1.01
CA ILE A 33 15.33 14.88 2.25
C ILE A 33 14.62 14.18 3.40
N LEU A 34 15.25 13.12 3.91
CA LEU A 34 14.79 12.35 5.06
C LEU A 34 15.23 13.04 6.36
N ILE A 35 14.28 13.38 7.21
CA ILE A 35 14.53 13.91 8.56
C ILE A 35 14.62 12.72 9.52
N GLU A 36 15.81 12.35 9.92
CA GLU A 36 16.07 11.24 10.84
C GLU A 36 16.17 11.73 12.29
N ARG A 37 16.01 10.84 13.25
CA ARG A 37 16.24 11.13 14.66
C ARG A 37 17.74 11.20 14.95
N LYS A 38 18.16 12.15 15.81
CA LYS A 38 19.55 12.25 16.31
C LYS A 38 19.97 11.02 17.14
N THR A 39 19.01 10.38 17.81
CA THR A 39 19.25 9.20 18.66
C THR A 39 18.29 8.09 18.31
N ALA A 40 18.76 6.85 18.35
CA ALA A 40 17.91 5.68 18.19
C ALA A 40 16.74 5.69 19.23
N ASN A 41 15.57 5.24 18.82
CA ASN A 41 14.46 5.08 19.74
C ASN A 41 14.65 3.78 20.55
N PRO A 42 14.92 3.86 21.86
CA PRO A 42 15.13 2.65 22.68
C PRO A 42 13.89 1.77 22.79
N ASN A 43 12.71 2.29 22.43
CA ASN A 43 11.43 1.58 22.44
C ASN A 43 10.99 1.17 21.01
N ALA A 44 11.84 1.31 20.01
CA ALA A 44 11.56 0.74 18.69
C ALA A 44 11.68 -0.77 18.79
N GLY A 45 10.55 -1.48 18.74
CA GLY A 45 10.54 -2.95 18.84
C GLY A 45 11.29 -3.64 17.69
N ILE A 46 11.28 -3.04 16.51
CA ILE A 46 12.02 -3.50 15.32
C ILE A 46 12.76 -2.28 14.75
N ASP A 47 14.08 -2.37 14.68
CA ASP A 47 14.90 -1.41 13.99
C ASP A 47 15.23 -1.96 12.58
N LEU A 48 14.42 -1.59 11.60
CA LEU A 48 14.62 -1.97 10.20
C LEU A 48 15.83 -1.26 9.56
N ASP A 49 16.38 -0.28 10.24
CA ASP A 49 17.53 0.52 9.81
C ASP A 49 18.83 0.20 10.56
N SER A 50 18.82 -0.84 11.41
CA SER A 50 19.99 -1.29 12.18
C SER A 50 21.21 -1.60 11.29
N ASN A 51 20.95 -2.12 10.09
CA ASN A 51 21.97 -2.28 9.05
C ASN A 51 21.82 -1.18 7.99
N LYS A 52 22.60 -0.12 8.11
CA LYS A 52 22.54 1.03 7.19
C LYS A 52 22.81 0.66 5.73
N ASP A 53 23.64 -0.36 5.50
CA ASP A 53 24.01 -0.82 4.15
C ASP A 53 22.90 -1.66 3.49
N ALA A 54 21.96 -2.19 4.29
CA ALA A 54 20.82 -2.97 3.82
C ALA A 54 19.49 -2.20 3.81
N SER A 55 19.49 -0.92 4.11
CA SER A 55 18.27 -0.10 4.16
C SER A 55 17.75 0.19 2.74
N PHE A 56 16.88 -0.69 2.26
CA PHE A 56 16.28 -0.61 0.93
C PHE A 56 15.50 0.69 0.70
N PHE A 57 14.82 1.21 1.75
CA PHE A 57 13.98 2.39 1.64
C PHE A 57 14.74 3.72 1.64
N LYS A 58 16.05 3.72 1.96
CA LYS A 58 16.87 4.96 1.99
C LYS A 58 17.50 5.30 0.64
N ARG A 59 17.40 4.41 -0.36
CA ARG A 59 18.01 4.66 -1.66
C ARG A 59 17.45 5.95 -2.30
N GLY A 60 18.33 6.69 -2.95
CA GLY A 60 17.97 7.93 -3.64
C GLY A 60 17.65 9.12 -2.75
N LYS A 61 17.74 8.97 -1.42
CA LYS A 61 17.44 10.04 -0.45
C LYS A 61 18.71 10.66 0.12
N LYS A 62 18.64 11.96 0.42
CA LYS A 62 19.56 12.64 1.34
C LYS A 62 18.97 12.57 2.74
N SER A 63 19.80 12.63 3.79
CA SER A 63 19.27 12.65 5.16
C SER A 63 19.93 13.73 6.02
N ILE A 64 19.19 14.19 7.02
CA ILE A 64 19.63 15.06 8.09
C ILE A 64 19.06 14.58 9.42
N ALA A 65 19.90 14.54 10.46
CA ALA A 65 19.47 14.14 11.79
C ALA A 65 19.03 15.37 12.61
N LEU A 66 17.75 15.40 13.00
CA LEU A 66 17.14 16.49 13.79
C LEU A 66 16.34 15.91 14.97
N ASP A 67 16.24 16.70 16.06
CA ASP A 67 15.37 16.42 17.19
C ASP A 67 14.10 17.26 17.08
N LEU A 68 13.01 16.65 16.66
CA LEU A 68 11.72 17.35 16.47
C LEU A 68 11.07 17.84 17.79
N LYS A 69 11.72 17.62 18.94
CA LYS A 69 11.35 18.23 20.22
C LYS A 69 12.11 19.53 20.47
N ASN A 70 13.18 19.80 19.72
CA ASN A 70 13.95 21.02 19.81
C ASN A 70 13.34 22.08 18.87
N PRO A 71 12.94 23.26 19.36
CA PRO A 71 12.34 24.32 18.52
C PRO A 71 13.23 24.78 17.35
N ASP A 72 14.55 24.84 17.52
CA ASP A 72 15.48 25.25 16.46
C ASP A 72 15.55 24.20 15.34
N ASP A 73 15.48 22.90 15.70
CA ASP A 73 15.44 21.82 14.74
C ASP A 73 14.09 21.80 14.00
N VAL A 74 12.97 22.07 14.68
CA VAL A 74 11.63 22.23 14.07
C VAL A 74 11.63 23.40 13.09
N GLU A 75 12.19 24.55 13.46
CA GLU A 75 12.31 25.70 12.55
C GLU A 75 13.17 25.36 11.31
N THR A 76 14.19 24.50 11.48
CA THR A 76 14.98 23.99 10.34
C THR A 76 14.10 23.18 9.39
N VAL A 77 13.22 22.31 9.90
CA VAL A 77 12.25 21.57 9.06
C VAL A 77 11.29 22.53 8.37
N LEU A 78 10.76 23.54 9.06
CA LEU A 78 9.86 24.53 8.46
C LEU A 78 10.53 25.33 7.33
N LYS A 79 11.82 25.66 7.46
CA LYS A 79 12.59 26.29 6.37
C LYS A 79 12.78 25.34 5.16
N LEU A 80 12.90 24.04 5.38
CA LEU A 80 12.90 23.07 4.27
C LEU A 80 11.53 22.99 3.61
N VAL A 81 10.45 23.01 4.40
CA VAL A 81 9.05 23.02 3.91
C VAL A 81 8.77 24.23 3.02
N GLU A 82 9.27 25.42 3.38
CA GLU A 82 9.11 26.63 2.57
C GLU A 82 9.65 26.50 1.14
N GLN A 83 10.62 25.62 0.93
CA GLN A 83 11.30 25.40 -0.34
C GLN A 83 10.95 24.05 -0.99
N SER A 84 9.98 23.31 -0.43
CA SER A 84 9.61 21.97 -0.87
C SER A 84 8.20 21.95 -1.43
N ASP A 85 7.95 20.96 -2.28
CA ASP A 85 6.63 20.74 -2.89
C ASP A 85 5.79 19.77 -2.06
N VAL A 86 6.45 18.85 -1.33
CA VAL A 86 5.80 17.78 -0.57
C VAL A 86 6.41 17.64 0.82
N LEU A 87 5.57 17.39 1.82
CA LEU A 87 5.98 16.80 3.09
C LEU A 87 5.22 15.50 3.28
N ILE A 88 5.93 14.42 3.68
CA ILE A 88 5.32 13.13 4.04
C ILE A 88 5.65 12.75 5.47
N GLU A 89 4.65 12.22 6.18
CA GLU A 89 4.77 11.75 7.56
C GLU A 89 3.94 10.49 7.82
N GLY A 90 4.34 9.70 8.80
CA GLY A 90 3.67 8.47 9.21
C GLY A 90 3.45 8.39 10.71
N PHE A 91 3.23 9.51 11.40
CA PHE A 91 2.94 9.54 12.82
C PHE A 91 1.45 9.32 13.11
N ARG A 92 1.14 8.96 14.33
CA ARG A 92 -0.25 8.91 14.80
C ARG A 92 -0.89 10.31 14.73
N PRO A 93 -2.22 10.38 14.45
CA PRO A 93 -2.94 11.65 14.38
C PRO A 93 -2.69 12.57 15.56
N GLY A 94 -2.40 13.84 15.29
CA GLY A 94 -2.14 14.88 16.27
C GLY A 94 -0.69 14.94 16.78
N ILE A 95 0.22 14.08 16.33
CA ILE A 95 1.63 14.14 16.75
C ILE A 95 2.37 15.27 16.04
N THR A 96 2.22 15.40 14.73
CA THR A 96 2.85 16.49 13.97
C THR A 96 2.34 17.86 14.40
N GLU A 97 1.05 17.97 14.74
CA GLU A 97 0.47 19.19 15.32
C GLU A 97 1.14 19.55 16.64
N LYS A 98 1.35 18.59 17.54
CA LYS A 98 2.07 18.83 18.82
C LYS A 98 3.52 19.20 18.63
N LEU A 99 4.14 18.77 17.54
CA LEU A 99 5.52 19.09 17.19
C LEU A 99 5.65 20.45 16.47
N GLY A 100 4.54 21.14 16.17
CA GLY A 100 4.56 22.39 15.39
C GLY A 100 4.81 22.16 13.89
N LEU A 101 4.59 20.95 13.40
CA LEU A 101 4.76 20.55 12.00
C LEU A 101 3.46 20.06 11.37
N GLY A 102 2.30 20.34 11.96
CA GLY A 102 1.00 19.98 11.42
C GLY A 102 0.66 20.72 10.11
N PRO A 103 -0.33 20.21 9.35
CA PRO A 103 -0.67 20.77 8.04
C PRO A 103 -0.96 22.28 8.05
N GLU A 104 -1.64 22.77 9.07
CA GLU A 104 -1.99 24.20 9.19
C GLU A 104 -0.73 25.06 9.25
N VAL A 105 0.20 24.73 10.12
CA VAL A 105 1.48 25.47 10.27
C VAL A 105 2.31 25.40 8.98
N CYS A 106 2.39 24.22 8.38
CA CYS A 106 3.13 24.03 7.14
C CYS A 106 2.52 24.81 5.96
N HIS A 107 1.18 24.84 5.83
CA HIS A 107 0.51 25.62 4.79
C HIS A 107 0.59 27.14 5.01
N GLN A 108 0.69 27.61 6.27
CA GLN A 108 1.01 29.04 6.53
C GLN A 108 2.39 29.43 6.00
N ARG A 109 3.37 28.50 6.05
CA ARG A 109 4.72 28.70 5.50
C ARG A 109 4.78 28.51 3.98
N ASN A 110 4.05 27.53 3.46
CA ASN A 110 4.01 27.20 2.04
C ASN A 110 2.60 26.78 1.63
N PRO A 111 1.77 27.70 1.12
CA PRO A 111 0.40 27.40 0.70
C PRO A 111 0.27 26.37 -0.43
N LYS A 112 1.37 26.11 -1.17
CA LYS A 112 1.39 25.13 -2.29
C LYS A 112 1.78 23.73 -1.84
N LEU A 113 2.20 23.55 -0.58
CA LEU A 113 2.70 22.30 -0.07
C LEU A 113 1.64 21.19 -0.18
N VAL A 114 2.01 20.05 -0.74
CA VAL A 114 1.26 18.81 -0.63
C VAL A 114 1.69 18.10 0.65
N TYR A 115 0.75 17.88 1.56
CA TYR A 115 1.01 17.28 2.87
C TYR A 115 0.47 15.85 2.91
N GLY A 116 1.33 14.84 2.77
CA GLY A 116 0.97 13.42 2.79
C GLY A 116 1.02 12.83 4.19
N ARG A 117 -0.08 12.27 4.66
CA ARG A 117 -0.24 11.61 5.97
C ARG A 117 -0.52 10.14 5.79
N MET A 118 0.38 9.29 6.25
CA MET A 118 0.25 7.84 6.23
C MET A 118 -0.17 7.34 7.61
N THR A 119 -1.31 6.67 7.67
CA THR A 119 -1.79 6.01 8.89
C THR A 119 -2.44 4.66 8.58
N GLY A 120 -2.65 3.83 9.59
CA GLY A 120 -3.40 2.60 9.42
C GLY A 120 -4.91 2.82 9.32
N TRP A 121 -5.44 3.71 10.18
CA TRP A 121 -6.88 3.89 10.40
C TRP A 121 -7.45 5.22 9.87
N GLY A 122 -6.62 6.10 9.32
CA GLY A 122 -7.01 7.47 8.96
C GLY A 122 -6.84 8.48 10.10
N GLN A 123 -7.05 9.76 9.78
CA GLN A 123 -6.90 10.87 10.71
C GLN A 123 -8.08 11.01 11.67
N THR A 124 -9.22 10.44 11.34
CA THR A 124 -10.49 10.57 12.09
C THR A 124 -11.12 9.20 12.35
N GLY A 125 -12.17 9.18 13.15
CA GLY A 125 -12.90 7.96 13.48
C GLY A 125 -12.44 7.28 14.77
N PRO A 126 -13.17 6.23 15.21
CA PRO A 126 -12.99 5.61 16.52
C PRO A 126 -11.64 4.90 16.68
N LEU A 127 -11.04 4.42 15.59
CA LEU A 127 -9.77 3.69 15.61
C LEU A 127 -8.56 4.59 15.34
N ALA A 128 -8.71 5.84 14.93
CA ALA A 128 -7.63 6.72 14.48
C ALA A 128 -6.44 6.81 15.45
N LYS A 129 -6.68 6.74 16.76
CA LYS A 129 -5.64 6.80 17.80
C LYS A 129 -5.14 5.45 18.28
N ASN A 130 -5.73 4.35 17.80
CA ASN A 130 -5.38 3.01 18.24
C ASN A 130 -4.10 2.51 17.55
N ALA A 131 -3.38 1.64 18.26
CA ALA A 131 -2.27 0.92 17.65
C ALA A 131 -2.80 -0.12 16.65
N GLY A 132 -2.01 -0.40 15.64
CA GLY A 132 -2.27 -1.42 14.64
C GLY A 132 -1.08 -1.55 13.70
N HIS A 133 -1.02 -2.70 13.01
CA HIS A 133 -0.07 -3.00 11.97
C HIS A 133 -0.80 -3.65 10.79
N ASP A 134 -0.10 -3.91 9.71
CA ASP A 134 -0.60 -4.43 8.43
C ASP A 134 -1.80 -5.40 8.57
N ILE A 135 -1.61 -6.51 9.28
CA ILE A 135 -2.65 -7.54 9.43
C ILE A 135 -3.94 -7.01 10.08
N ASN A 136 -3.84 -6.03 11.01
CA ASN A 136 -5.02 -5.45 11.65
C ASN A 136 -5.82 -4.60 10.66
N TYR A 137 -5.13 -3.83 9.81
CA TYR A 137 -5.75 -2.99 8.78
C TYR A 137 -6.38 -3.85 7.69
N VAL A 138 -5.67 -4.89 7.22
CA VAL A 138 -6.17 -5.83 6.22
C VAL A 138 -7.37 -6.64 6.74
N SER A 139 -7.38 -7.00 8.04
CA SER A 139 -8.47 -7.77 8.65
C SER A 139 -9.79 -7.03 8.62
N ILE A 140 -9.82 -5.77 9.06
CA ILE A 140 -11.07 -5.00 9.17
C ILE A 140 -11.71 -4.73 7.81
N THR A 141 -10.92 -4.74 6.74
CA THR A 141 -11.41 -4.55 5.35
C THR A 141 -12.03 -5.80 4.76
N GLY A 142 -11.83 -6.95 5.37
CA GLY A 142 -12.21 -8.25 4.82
C GLY A 142 -11.20 -8.84 3.82
N ALA A 143 -10.17 -8.09 3.42
CA ALA A 143 -9.16 -8.58 2.47
C ALA A 143 -8.40 -9.81 2.98
N LEU A 144 -8.19 -9.89 4.29
CA LEU A 144 -7.52 -11.04 4.92
C LEU A 144 -8.29 -12.35 4.69
N HIS A 145 -9.62 -12.29 4.61
CA HIS A 145 -10.47 -13.47 4.42
C HIS A 145 -10.09 -14.31 3.18
N TYR A 146 -9.66 -13.63 2.11
CA TYR A 146 -9.29 -14.29 0.86
C TYR A 146 -7.89 -14.93 0.87
N GLY A 147 -7.11 -14.74 1.93
CA GLY A 147 -5.79 -15.35 2.06
C GLY A 147 -5.83 -16.77 2.62
N GLY A 148 -5.10 -17.70 2.00
CA GLY A 148 -4.91 -19.07 2.49
C GLY A 148 -5.91 -20.09 1.93
N LEU A 149 -5.77 -21.36 2.36
CA LEU A 149 -6.60 -22.48 1.93
C LEU A 149 -7.98 -22.47 2.62
N PRO A 150 -9.00 -23.18 2.07
CA PRO A 150 -10.38 -23.15 2.55
C PRO A 150 -10.54 -23.41 4.05
N ASP A 151 -9.91 -24.47 4.56
CA ASP A 151 -10.08 -24.95 5.93
C ASP A 151 -9.06 -24.36 6.92
N ASP A 152 -8.12 -23.53 6.43
CA ASP A 152 -7.09 -22.91 7.25
C ASP A 152 -7.51 -21.54 7.78
N ALA A 153 -6.86 -21.08 8.86
CA ALA A 153 -6.97 -19.69 9.27
C ALA A 153 -6.53 -18.75 8.13
N PRO A 154 -7.19 -17.59 7.96
CA PRO A 154 -6.74 -16.62 6.96
C PRO A 154 -5.27 -16.27 7.15
N TYR A 155 -4.50 -16.35 6.06
CA TYR A 155 -3.06 -16.13 6.09
C TYR A 155 -2.69 -14.82 5.40
N PRO A 156 -2.01 -13.89 6.08
CA PRO A 156 -1.66 -12.62 5.48
C PRO A 156 -0.46 -12.78 4.53
N THR A 157 -0.50 -12.11 3.39
CA THR A 157 0.71 -11.83 2.63
C THR A 157 1.44 -10.69 3.34
N PRO A 158 2.63 -10.92 3.94
CA PRO A 158 3.29 -9.93 4.79
C PRO A 158 3.46 -8.59 4.07
N THR A 159 2.94 -7.53 4.63
CA THR A 159 3.07 -6.11 4.25
C THR A 159 2.65 -5.73 2.82
N LEU A 160 2.39 -6.70 1.92
CA LEU A 160 2.13 -6.38 0.50
C LEU A 160 0.75 -5.79 0.27
N VAL A 161 -0.29 -6.34 0.93
CA VAL A 161 -1.69 -5.93 0.70
C VAL A 161 -2.01 -4.65 1.45
N GLY A 162 -1.70 -4.60 2.75
CA GLY A 162 -1.97 -3.44 3.59
C GLY A 162 -0.94 -2.32 3.40
N ASP A 163 0.25 -2.49 3.97
CA ASP A 163 1.26 -1.44 4.04
C ASP A 163 1.65 -0.89 2.65
N ILE A 164 1.90 -1.76 1.68
CA ILE A 164 2.31 -1.35 0.34
C ILE A 164 1.09 -1.06 -0.54
N GLY A 165 0.20 -2.04 -0.75
CA GLY A 165 -0.95 -1.92 -1.66
C GLY A 165 -1.97 -0.89 -1.18
N GLY A 166 -2.36 -0.96 0.09
CA GLY A 166 -3.34 -0.06 0.71
C GLY A 166 -2.77 1.26 1.22
N GLY A 167 -1.47 1.31 1.54
CA GLY A 167 -0.82 2.48 2.11
C GLY A 167 0.09 3.23 1.14
N THR A 168 1.25 2.65 0.86
CA THR A 168 2.32 3.30 0.06
C THR A 168 1.82 3.78 -1.30
N LEU A 169 1.18 2.90 -2.08
CA LEU A 169 0.74 3.24 -3.43
C LEU A 169 -0.35 4.32 -3.45
N PRO A 170 -1.42 4.24 -2.64
CA PRO A 170 -2.40 5.33 -2.53
C PRO A 170 -1.80 6.66 -2.08
N LEU A 171 -0.82 6.65 -1.16
CA LEU A 171 -0.12 7.88 -0.77
C LEU A 171 0.62 8.49 -1.96
N VAL A 172 1.37 7.70 -2.73
CA VAL A 172 2.08 8.19 -3.92
C VAL A 172 1.10 8.71 -4.98
N ILE A 173 -0.01 8.00 -5.23
CA ILE A 173 -1.06 8.43 -6.15
C ILE A 173 -1.66 9.76 -5.68
N GLY A 174 -2.02 9.88 -4.41
CA GLY A 174 -2.57 11.10 -3.82
C GLY A 174 -1.60 12.28 -3.95
N ILE A 175 -0.33 12.07 -3.61
CA ILE A 175 0.72 13.09 -3.71
C ILE A 175 0.88 13.57 -5.16
N THR A 176 1.02 12.64 -6.11
CA THR A 176 1.24 13.02 -7.52
C THR A 176 0.03 13.75 -8.11
N SER A 177 -1.18 13.33 -7.74
CA SER A 177 -2.43 14.03 -8.12
C SER A 177 -2.52 15.42 -7.51
N ALA A 178 -2.16 15.57 -6.24
CA ALA A 178 -2.17 16.86 -5.55
C ALA A 178 -1.06 17.81 -6.04
N LEU A 179 0.09 17.27 -6.46
CA LEU A 179 1.13 18.08 -7.12
C LEU A 179 0.62 18.69 -8.43
N LEU A 180 -0.07 17.91 -9.24
CA LEU A 180 -0.70 18.42 -10.46
C LEU A 180 -1.73 19.51 -10.16
N TYR A 181 -2.56 19.31 -9.11
CA TYR A 181 -3.50 20.33 -8.65
C TYR A 181 -2.77 21.60 -8.17
N ALA A 182 -1.73 21.45 -7.35
CA ALA A 182 -0.96 22.58 -6.81
C ALA A 182 -0.25 23.39 -7.91
N GLN A 183 0.28 22.71 -8.95
CA GLN A 183 0.87 23.38 -10.12
C GLN A 183 -0.15 24.24 -10.86
N ASN A 184 -1.39 23.76 -11.00
CA ASN A 184 -2.45 24.48 -11.75
C ASN A 184 -3.11 25.60 -10.94
N THR A 185 -3.20 25.47 -9.63
CA THR A 185 -3.99 26.38 -8.77
C THR A 185 -3.16 27.25 -7.84
N GLY A 186 -1.91 26.86 -7.59
CA GLY A 186 -1.07 27.49 -6.57
C GLY A 186 -1.45 27.09 -5.13
N GLN A 187 -2.29 26.07 -4.93
CA GLN A 187 -2.75 25.60 -3.62
C GLN A 187 -2.41 24.13 -3.41
N GLY A 188 -1.78 23.83 -2.28
CA GLY A 188 -1.52 22.47 -1.83
C GLY A 188 -2.75 21.80 -1.23
N GLN A 189 -2.60 20.52 -0.91
CA GLN A 189 -3.65 19.70 -0.30
C GLN A 189 -3.08 18.81 0.80
N VAL A 190 -3.92 18.41 1.75
CA VAL A 190 -3.62 17.35 2.72
C VAL A 190 -4.15 16.03 2.17
N ILE A 191 -3.29 15.02 2.12
CA ILE A 191 -3.63 13.66 1.70
C ILE A 191 -3.69 12.79 2.96
N ASP A 192 -4.87 12.30 3.31
CA ASP A 192 -5.06 11.28 4.35
C ASP A 192 -5.02 9.90 3.70
N ALA A 193 -3.86 9.23 3.73
CA ALA A 193 -3.67 7.92 3.17
C ALA A 193 -3.79 6.88 4.29
N ALA A 194 -5.01 6.42 4.54
CA ALA A 194 -5.28 5.34 5.48
C ALA A 194 -5.09 3.98 4.80
N ILE A 195 -4.31 3.10 5.41
CA ILE A 195 -4.04 1.75 4.87
C ILE A 195 -5.34 0.97 4.69
N CYS A 196 -6.27 1.05 5.65
CA CYS A 196 -7.57 0.38 5.54
C CYS A 196 -8.37 0.88 4.34
N ASP A 197 -8.42 2.19 4.09
CA ASP A 197 -9.18 2.76 2.98
C ASP A 197 -8.60 2.36 1.62
N GLY A 198 -7.27 2.45 1.49
CA GLY A 198 -6.59 2.01 0.26
C GLY A 198 -6.69 0.50 0.04
N THR A 199 -6.74 -0.31 1.10
CA THR A 199 -6.99 -1.75 1.00
C THR A 199 -8.40 -2.02 0.48
N ILE A 200 -9.42 -1.34 1.01
CA ILE A 200 -10.82 -1.44 0.51
C ILE A 200 -10.89 -1.01 -0.96
N TYR A 201 -10.22 0.07 -1.32
CA TYR A 201 -10.16 0.53 -2.71
C TYR A 201 -9.55 -0.53 -3.63
N SER A 202 -8.48 -1.18 -3.19
CA SER A 202 -7.82 -2.27 -3.94
C SER A 202 -8.70 -3.52 -4.10
N MET A 203 -9.69 -3.72 -3.21
CA MET A 203 -10.68 -4.80 -3.31
C MET A 203 -11.82 -4.51 -4.33
N GLY A 204 -11.77 -3.41 -5.05
CA GLY A 204 -12.84 -3.00 -5.96
C GLY A 204 -13.23 -4.07 -6.98
N LEU A 205 -12.23 -4.79 -7.55
CA LEU A 205 -12.50 -5.89 -8.47
C LEU A 205 -13.22 -7.06 -7.77
N LEU A 206 -12.74 -7.50 -6.60
CA LEU A 206 -13.39 -8.57 -5.82
C LEU A 206 -14.82 -8.19 -5.43
N THR A 207 -15.02 -6.93 -5.01
CA THR A 207 -16.34 -6.41 -4.68
C THR A 207 -17.29 -6.43 -5.89
N SER A 208 -16.79 -6.08 -7.07
CA SER A 208 -17.55 -6.12 -8.32
C SER A 208 -17.94 -7.56 -8.69
N ILE A 209 -17.01 -8.51 -8.59
CA ILE A 209 -17.25 -9.93 -8.87
C ILE A 209 -18.27 -10.52 -7.89
N ARG A 210 -18.16 -10.15 -6.60
CA ARG A 210 -19.12 -10.56 -5.57
C ARG A 210 -20.53 -10.01 -5.85
N ALA A 211 -20.64 -8.76 -6.26
CA ALA A 211 -21.93 -8.13 -6.61
C ALA A 211 -22.63 -8.85 -7.77
N GLN A 212 -21.86 -9.51 -8.65
CA GLN A 212 -22.36 -10.33 -9.75
C GLN A 212 -22.71 -11.77 -9.33
N GLY A 213 -22.50 -12.13 -8.06
CA GLY A 213 -22.76 -13.46 -7.53
C GLY A 213 -21.73 -14.52 -7.94
N LEU A 214 -20.57 -14.11 -8.48
CA LEU A 214 -19.50 -15.00 -8.94
C LEU A 214 -18.45 -15.28 -7.85
N LEU A 215 -18.47 -14.51 -6.75
CA LEU A 215 -17.62 -14.70 -5.58
C LEU A 215 -18.49 -15.13 -4.40
N ARG A 216 -18.23 -16.29 -3.83
CA ARG A 216 -18.92 -16.82 -2.66
C ARG A 216 -18.28 -16.28 -1.37
N GLU A 217 -19.03 -16.34 -0.26
CA GLU A 217 -18.49 -15.94 1.06
C GLU A 217 -17.58 -17.02 1.64
N GLU A 218 -17.80 -18.28 1.28
CA GLU A 218 -16.98 -19.39 1.73
C GLU A 218 -15.59 -19.30 1.08
N LYS A 219 -14.57 -19.26 1.93
CA LYS A 219 -13.19 -19.19 1.50
C LYS A 219 -12.82 -20.37 0.61
N GLY A 220 -12.13 -20.08 -0.50
CA GLY A 220 -11.66 -21.07 -1.43
C GLY A 220 -12.75 -21.71 -2.29
N GLN A 221 -13.95 -21.15 -2.34
CA GLN A 221 -15.02 -21.56 -3.25
C GLN A 221 -15.28 -20.51 -4.34
N ASP A 222 -14.32 -19.66 -4.59
CA ASP A 222 -14.41 -18.63 -5.61
C ASP A 222 -13.68 -19.02 -6.90
N PHE A 223 -14.06 -18.34 -7.97
CA PHE A 223 -13.53 -18.59 -9.32
C PHE A 223 -12.03 -18.27 -9.45
N PHE A 224 -11.52 -17.34 -8.65
CA PHE A 224 -10.15 -16.83 -8.69
C PHE A 224 -9.27 -17.35 -7.54
N GLY A 225 -9.83 -18.12 -6.63
CA GLY A 225 -9.17 -18.57 -5.42
C GLY A 225 -8.79 -20.05 -5.42
N ALA A 226 -8.15 -20.47 -4.33
CA ALA A 226 -7.60 -21.81 -4.15
C ALA A 226 -8.61 -22.97 -4.21
N GLY A 227 -9.91 -22.70 -4.32
CA GLY A 227 -10.96 -23.69 -4.48
C GLY A 227 -11.10 -24.24 -5.90
N SER A 228 -10.52 -23.55 -6.90
CA SER A 228 -10.64 -23.93 -8.30
C SER A 228 -9.37 -24.64 -8.78
N HIS A 229 -9.52 -25.80 -9.42
CA HIS A 229 -8.36 -26.54 -9.93
C HIS A 229 -7.62 -25.83 -11.08
N TRP A 230 -8.28 -24.93 -11.77
CA TRP A 230 -7.69 -24.11 -12.83
C TRP A 230 -7.03 -22.80 -12.31
N CYS A 231 -7.16 -22.49 -11.03
CA CYS A 231 -6.55 -21.33 -10.40
C CYS A 231 -5.98 -21.74 -9.03
N ASN A 232 -4.80 -22.39 -9.04
CA ASN A 232 -4.22 -22.94 -7.82
C ASN A 232 -2.71 -23.11 -7.92
N THR A 233 -2.09 -23.50 -6.81
CA THR A 233 -0.70 -23.92 -6.74
C THR A 233 -0.62 -25.41 -6.45
N TYR A 234 0.30 -26.11 -7.14
CA TYR A 234 0.49 -27.55 -7.02
C TYR A 234 1.93 -27.91 -6.70
N GLN A 235 2.11 -28.88 -5.82
CA GLN A 235 3.44 -29.38 -5.50
C GLN A 235 3.91 -30.34 -6.57
N CYS A 236 5.13 -30.10 -7.08
CA CYS A 236 5.79 -30.98 -8.04
C CYS A 236 6.49 -32.16 -7.33
N ALA A 237 6.86 -33.18 -8.11
CA ALA A 237 7.58 -34.36 -7.60
C ALA A 237 8.93 -34.04 -6.92
N ASP A 238 9.56 -32.93 -7.29
CA ASP A 238 10.82 -32.45 -6.68
C ASP A 238 10.59 -31.62 -5.40
N GLY A 239 9.35 -31.50 -4.92
CA GLY A 239 8.97 -30.74 -3.73
C GLY A 239 8.80 -29.25 -3.97
N LYS A 240 9.02 -28.72 -5.17
CA LYS A 240 8.76 -27.33 -5.52
C LYS A 240 7.29 -27.14 -5.91
N TYR A 241 6.93 -25.91 -6.24
CA TYR A 241 5.55 -25.57 -6.59
C TYR A 241 5.47 -24.96 -7.98
N VAL A 242 4.36 -25.24 -8.67
CA VAL A 242 3.91 -24.53 -9.87
C VAL A 242 2.61 -23.82 -9.56
N SER A 243 2.37 -22.69 -10.22
CA SER A 243 1.10 -21.98 -10.19
C SER A 243 0.40 -22.17 -11.53
N VAL A 244 -0.91 -22.39 -11.47
CA VAL A 244 -1.79 -22.52 -12.63
C VAL A 244 -2.89 -21.47 -12.50
N GLN A 245 -3.14 -20.74 -13.60
CA GLN A 245 -4.30 -19.86 -13.72
C GLN A 245 -4.79 -19.89 -15.17
N ALA A 246 -5.63 -20.88 -15.49
CA ALA A 246 -6.18 -21.13 -16.83
C ALA A 246 -7.67 -20.76 -16.84
N LEU A 247 -7.97 -19.45 -16.87
CA LEU A 247 -9.34 -18.92 -16.71
C LEU A 247 -10.14 -19.01 -18.01
N GLU A 248 -9.49 -18.83 -19.15
CA GLU A 248 -10.15 -18.88 -20.46
C GLU A 248 -10.28 -20.33 -20.94
N PRO A 249 -11.40 -20.70 -21.59
CA PRO A 249 -11.65 -22.07 -22.06
C PRO A 249 -10.52 -22.65 -22.91
N ASN A 250 -9.91 -21.84 -23.76
CA ASN A 250 -8.79 -22.25 -24.61
C ASN A 250 -7.55 -22.64 -23.82
N PHE A 251 -7.18 -21.83 -22.81
CA PHE A 251 -6.04 -22.11 -21.95
C PHE A 251 -6.29 -23.31 -21.04
N TYR A 252 -7.52 -23.47 -20.56
CA TYR A 252 -7.88 -24.64 -19.79
C TYR A 252 -7.79 -25.92 -20.64
N LYS A 253 -8.32 -25.92 -21.88
CA LYS A 253 -8.20 -27.02 -22.80
C LYS A 253 -6.76 -27.41 -23.12
N GLU A 254 -5.90 -26.41 -23.30
CA GLU A 254 -4.46 -26.60 -23.51
C GLU A 254 -3.81 -27.24 -22.28
N LEU A 255 -4.08 -26.73 -21.09
CA LEU A 255 -3.58 -27.26 -19.81
C LEU A 255 -3.96 -28.74 -19.67
N VAL A 256 -5.23 -29.08 -19.83
CA VAL A 256 -5.75 -30.48 -19.72
C VAL A 256 -5.08 -31.39 -20.73
N THR A 257 -4.94 -30.90 -21.97
CA THR A 257 -4.31 -31.67 -23.05
C THR A 257 -2.84 -31.94 -22.77
N LEU A 258 -2.07 -30.92 -22.36
CA LEU A 258 -0.65 -31.05 -22.06
C LEU A 258 -0.38 -31.92 -20.83
N CYS A 259 -1.25 -31.85 -19.82
CA CYS A 259 -1.16 -32.69 -18.63
C CYS A 259 -1.65 -34.13 -18.84
N GLY A 260 -2.28 -34.45 -19.98
CA GLY A 260 -2.83 -35.79 -20.25
C GLY A 260 -4.04 -36.15 -19.37
N PHE A 261 -4.75 -35.16 -18.84
CA PHE A 261 -5.95 -35.38 -18.05
C PHE A 261 -7.14 -35.69 -18.97
N ALA A 262 -8.03 -36.59 -18.52
CA ALA A 262 -9.35 -36.72 -19.15
C ALA A 262 -10.13 -35.44 -18.86
N VAL A 263 -10.68 -34.82 -19.89
CA VAL A 263 -11.60 -33.69 -19.73
C VAL A 263 -12.87 -34.26 -19.11
N ASP A 264 -13.13 -33.95 -17.85
CA ASP A 264 -14.43 -34.21 -17.26
C ASP A 264 -15.37 -33.13 -17.76
N ASP A 265 -16.33 -33.47 -18.61
CA ASP A 265 -17.26 -32.52 -19.23
C ASP A 265 -18.03 -31.69 -18.19
N ASP A 266 -18.23 -32.20 -16.96
CA ASP A 266 -18.93 -31.49 -15.90
C ASP A 266 -18.11 -30.33 -15.31
N SER A 267 -16.79 -30.38 -15.34
CA SER A 267 -15.95 -29.26 -14.87
C SER A 267 -15.94 -28.08 -15.85
N TRP A 268 -16.14 -28.33 -17.14
CA TRP A 268 -16.32 -27.30 -18.18
C TRP A 268 -17.63 -26.53 -18.04
N VAL A 269 -18.70 -27.21 -17.66
CA VAL A 269 -20.03 -26.61 -17.49
C VAL A 269 -20.00 -25.50 -16.43
N LEU A 270 -19.17 -25.63 -15.40
CA LEU A 270 -19.03 -24.59 -14.38
C LEU A 270 -18.32 -23.33 -14.90
N ILE A 271 -17.32 -23.49 -15.77
CA ILE A 271 -16.64 -22.34 -16.41
C ILE A 271 -17.56 -21.69 -17.44
N GLU A 272 -18.21 -22.47 -18.30
CA GLU A 272 -19.14 -21.94 -19.29
C GLU A 272 -20.36 -21.28 -18.64
N LEU A 273 -20.92 -21.82 -17.57
CA LEU A 273 -21.99 -21.18 -16.80
C LEU A 273 -21.56 -19.88 -16.13
N ALA A 274 -20.31 -19.81 -15.64
CA ALA A 274 -19.77 -18.58 -15.07
C ALA A 274 -19.52 -17.51 -16.16
N LEU A 275 -19.00 -17.92 -17.33
CA LEU A 275 -18.76 -17.04 -18.47
C LEU A 275 -20.06 -16.62 -19.16
N ALA A 276 -21.03 -17.52 -19.35
CA ALA A 276 -22.34 -17.20 -19.90
C ALA A 276 -23.14 -16.24 -19.05
N LYS A 277 -22.97 -16.27 -17.72
CA LYS A 277 -23.52 -15.23 -16.83
C LYS A 277 -22.86 -13.86 -17.04
N LEU A 278 -21.57 -13.82 -17.37
CA LEU A 278 -20.85 -12.57 -17.68
C LEU A 278 -21.28 -11.99 -19.04
N GLU A 279 -21.59 -12.84 -20.02
CA GLU A 279 -22.07 -12.40 -21.34
C GLU A 279 -23.54 -11.95 -21.33
N SER A 280 -24.30 -12.29 -20.30
CA SER A 280 -25.72 -11.92 -20.15
C SER A 280 -25.96 -10.62 -19.36
N LEU A 281 -24.89 -9.98 -18.87
CA LEU A 281 -24.89 -8.69 -18.18
C LEU A 281 -24.42 -7.58 -19.10
#